data_3f9fd07e6c687b219af0ae557c5d1513
#
_entry.id   3f9fd07e6c687b219af0ae557c5d1513
#
_cell.length_a   1.000
_cell.length_b   1.000
_cell.length_c   1.000
_cell.angle_alpha   90.00
_cell.angle_beta   90.00
_cell.angle_gamma   90.00
#
_symmetry.space_group_name_H-M   'P 1'
#
loop_
_entity.id
_entity.type
_entity.pdbx_description
1 polymer ?
#
loop_
_entity_poly.entity_id
_entity_poly.type
_entity_poly.pdbx_seq_one_letter_code
_entity_poly.pdbx_strand_id
1 'polypeptide(L)'
;MLLSDLFRDEAERQSLFPITRKKIFLAHAAVTALPKCAADAMAEYAYASCDDQQEFDSFITAMKETRQLAGNLIGAKPSEIALLGPTSLGLSLFANGINWNPGDEVICYHDDY
;
A
#
# COMPACT_ATOMS: atom_id res chain seq x y z
N MET A 1 -17.50 -0.62 4.71
CA MET A 1 -17.71 -1.02 3.31
C MET A 1 -17.19 -2.45 3.19
N LEU A 2 -18.06 -3.39 2.85
CA LEU A 2 -17.65 -4.78 2.61
C LEU A 2 -17.07 -4.89 1.20
N LEU A 3 -16.13 -5.80 0.98
CA LEU A 3 -15.58 -6.08 -0.36
C LEU A 3 -16.67 -6.40 -1.40
N SER A 4 -17.77 -7.04 -0.96
CA SER A 4 -18.95 -7.28 -1.78
C SER A 4 -19.63 -6.01 -2.31
N ASP A 5 -19.46 -4.88 -1.62
CA ASP A 5 -20.09 -3.62 -2.02
C ASP A 5 -19.32 -2.94 -3.15
N LEU A 6 -18.01 -3.19 -3.24
CA LEU A 6 -17.11 -2.68 -4.29
C LEU A 6 -17.35 -3.31 -5.67
N PHE A 7 -18.03 -4.46 -5.74
CA PHE A 7 -18.14 -5.25 -6.96
C PHE A 7 -19.59 -5.52 -7.37
N ARG A 8 -20.55 -4.73 -6.86
CA ARG A 8 -21.98 -4.87 -7.21
C ARG A 8 -22.26 -4.50 -8.66
N ASP A 9 -21.47 -3.60 -9.23
CA ASP A 9 -21.63 -3.12 -10.59
C ASP A 9 -20.30 -3.21 -11.35
N GLU A 10 -20.34 -3.83 -12.52
CA GLU A 10 -19.18 -3.94 -13.41
C GLU A 10 -18.71 -2.57 -13.91
N ALA A 11 -19.63 -1.63 -14.11
CA ALA A 11 -19.29 -0.26 -14.51
C ALA A 11 -18.51 0.46 -13.40
N GLU A 12 -18.91 0.28 -12.14
CA GLU A 12 -18.18 0.81 -10.99
C GLU A 12 -16.79 0.18 -10.89
N ARG A 13 -16.68 -1.14 -10.99
CA ARG A 13 -15.38 -1.83 -11.00
C ARG A 13 -14.45 -1.31 -12.09
N GLN A 14 -14.97 -1.12 -13.31
CA GLN A 14 -14.20 -0.58 -14.44
C GLN A 14 -13.85 0.90 -14.27
N SER A 15 -14.63 1.66 -13.51
CA SER A 15 -14.31 3.03 -13.14
C SER A 15 -13.15 3.09 -12.16
N LEU A 16 -13.20 2.25 -11.12
CA LEU A 16 -12.15 2.16 -10.09
C LEU A 16 -10.86 1.54 -10.62
N PHE A 17 -10.97 0.55 -11.49
CA PHE A 17 -9.85 -0.20 -12.07
C PHE A 17 -9.91 -0.19 -13.61
N PRO A 18 -9.50 0.89 -14.29
CA PRO A 18 -9.63 1.03 -15.74
C PRO A 18 -8.96 -0.07 -16.58
N ILE A 19 -7.96 -0.75 -16.02
CA ILE A 19 -7.30 -1.88 -16.66
C ILE A 19 -8.27 -3.01 -17.03
N THR A 20 -9.34 -3.17 -16.25
CA THR A 20 -10.35 -4.22 -16.44
C THR A 20 -11.19 -4.04 -17.71
N ARG A 21 -11.19 -2.83 -18.31
CA ARG A 21 -11.81 -2.59 -19.62
C ARG A 21 -11.00 -3.18 -20.77
N LYS A 22 -9.71 -3.42 -20.57
CA LYS A 22 -8.77 -3.81 -21.62
C LYS A 22 -8.37 -5.27 -21.54
N LYS A 23 -8.34 -5.84 -20.34
CA LYS A 23 -7.87 -7.21 -20.11
C LYS A 23 -8.31 -7.76 -18.75
N ILE A 24 -8.33 -9.09 -18.64
CA ILE A 24 -8.40 -9.79 -17.37
C ILE A 24 -7.02 -9.70 -16.73
N PHE A 25 -6.91 -8.94 -15.63
CA PHE A 25 -5.65 -8.72 -14.94
C PHE A 25 -5.61 -9.51 -13.64
N LEU A 26 -4.69 -10.47 -13.54
CA LEU A 26 -4.54 -11.35 -12.38
C LEU A 26 -3.14 -11.27 -11.73
N ALA A 27 -2.20 -10.52 -12.31
CA ALA A 27 -0.81 -10.43 -11.85
C ALA A 27 -0.66 -9.42 -10.69
N HIS A 28 -1.37 -9.63 -9.58
CA HIS A 28 -1.32 -8.71 -8.43
C HIS A 28 -0.10 -8.91 -7.53
N ALA A 29 0.60 -10.04 -7.64
CA ALA A 29 1.77 -10.35 -6.82
C ALA A 29 3.03 -9.59 -7.21
N ALA A 30 3.14 -9.16 -8.47
CA ALA A 30 4.29 -8.40 -8.97
C ALA A 30 3.98 -6.88 -9.00
N VAL A 31 3.77 -6.32 -10.19
CA VAL A 31 3.39 -4.91 -10.35
C VAL A 31 1.89 -4.83 -10.61
N THR A 32 1.14 -4.43 -9.61
CA THR A 32 -0.32 -4.30 -9.73
C THR A 32 -0.71 -3.03 -10.46
N ALA A 33 -1.90 -3.04 -11.07
CA ALA A 33 -2.47 -1.83 -11.65
C ALA A 33 -2.92 -0.87 -10.55
N LEU A 34 -2.61 0.41 -10.72
CA LEU A 34 -3.02 1.45 -9.79
C LEU A 34 -4.52 1.70 -9.88
N PRO A 35 -5.27 1.74 -8.78
CA PRO A 35 -6.65 2.21 -8.78
C PRO A 35 -6.74 3.66 -9.23
N LYS A 36 -7.82 4.01 -9.95
CA LYS A 36 -7.98 5.39 -10.47
C LYS A 36 -7.97 6.44 -9.35
N CYS A 37 -8.63 6.18 -8.24
CA CYS A 37 -8.64 7.11 -7.10
C CYS A 37 -7.22 7.39 -6.54
N ALA A 38 -6.36 6.39 -6.53
CA ALA A 38 -4.97 6.58 -6.11
C ALA A 38 -4.17 7.40 -7.14
N ALA A 39 -4.38 7.15 -8.44
CA ALA A 39 -3.75 7.94 -9.49
C ALA A 39 -4.20 9.42 -9.46
N ASP A 40 -5.49 9.65 -9.26
CA ASP A 40 -6.05 11.00 -9.15
C ASP A 40 -5.46 11.74 -7.93
N ALA A 41 -5.42 11.09 -6.77
CA ALA A 41 -4.84 11.69 -5.55
C ALA A 41 -3.33 12.00 -5.70
N MET A 42 -2.59 11.14 -6.38
CA MET A 42 -1.16 11.40 -6.67
C MET A 42 -0.99 12.60 -7.61
N ALA A 43 -1.83 12.70 -8.64
CA ALA A 43 -1.80 13.83 -9.57
C ALA A 43 -2.17 15.15 -8.88
N GLU A 44 -3.23 15.14 -8.06
CA GLU A 44 -3.67 16.29 -7.27
C GLU A 44 -2.55 16.78 -6.33
N TYR A 45 -1.93 15.87 -5.59
CA TYR A 45 -0.78 16.19 -4.73
C TYR A 45 0.38 16.79 -5.52
N ALA A 46 0.70 16.21 -6.68
CA ALA A 46 1.79 16.70 -7.52
C ALA A 46 1.52 18.11 -8.05
N TYR A 47 0.29 18.41 -8.49
CA TYR A 47 -0.07 19.76 -8.95
C TYR A 47 -0.12 20.75 -7.80
N ALA A 48 -0.72 20.40 -6.67
CA ALA A 48 -0.74 21.27 -5.48
C ALA A 48 0.68 21.64 -5.01
N SER A 49 1.60 20.70 -5.10
CA SER A 49 3.01 20.93 -4.74
C SER A 49 3.76 21.89 -5.70
N CYS A 50 3.21 22.19 -6.89
CA CYS A 50 3.76 23.19 -7.81
C CYS A 50 3.34 24.62 -7.42
N ASP A 51 2.16 24.78 -6.83
CA ASP A 51 1.53 26.07 -6.60
C ASP A 51 1.66 26.53 -5.15
N ASP A 52 1.85 25.59 -4.22
CA ASP A 52 1.87 25.89 -2.79
C ASP A 52 3.02 25.19 -2.07
N GLN A 53 3.39 25.73 -0.91
CA GLN A 53 4.36 25.08 -0.05
C GLN A 53 3.77 23.80 0.53
N GLN A 54 4.61 22.79 0.69
CA GLN A 54 4.22 21.55 1.38
C GLN A 54 3.72 21.86 2.78
N GLU A 55 2.42 21.80 3.00
CA GLU A 55 1.82 21.90 4.32
C GLU A 55 2.15 20.64 5.12
N PHE A 56 3.10 20.78 6.04
CA PHE A 56 3.56 19.69 6.87
C PHE A 56 2.43 19.06 7.69
N ASP A 57 1.45 19.85 8.12
CA ASP A 57 0.30 19.38 8.91
C ASP A 57 -0.64 18.46 8.10
N SER A 58 -0.85 18.75 6.84
CA SER A 58 -1.64 17.90 5.95
C SER A 58 -0.97 16.54 5.74
N PHE A 59 0.34 16.53 5.57
CA PHE A 59 1.13 15.29 5.46
C PHE A 59 1.05 14.44 6.74
N ILE A 60 1.21 15.04 7.91
CA ILE A 60 1.11 14.33 9.20
C ILE A 60 -0.28 13.72 9.38
N THR A 61 -1.33 14.47 9.00
CA THR A 61 -2.70 13.99 9.06
C THR A 61 -2.90 12.79 8.14
N ALA A 62 -2.50 12.87 6.88
CA ALA A 62 -2.58 11.77 5.92
C ALA A 62 -1.83 10.51 6.40
N MET A 63 -0.66 10.68 7.02
CA MET A 63 0.11 9.57 7.59
C MET A 63 -0.63 8.88 8.75
N LYS A 64 -1.29 9.65 9.63
CA LYS A 64 -2.10 9.10 10.72
C LYS A 64 -3.32 8.33 10.20
N GLU A 65 -4.04 8.93 9.25
CA GLU A 65 -5.20 8.30 8.62
C GLU A 65 -4.82 7.01 7.88
N THR A 66 -3.72 7.02 7.14
CA THR A 66 -3.21 5.82 6.44
C THR A 66 -2.90 4.69 7.43
N ARG A 67 -2.25 4.99 8.56
CA ARG A 67 -2.00 3.98 9.61
C ARG A 67 -3.29 3.46 10.22
N GLN A 68 -4.28 4.33 10.44
CA GLN A 68 -5.58 3.92 10.96
C GLN A 68 -6.30 2.98 9.98
N LEU A 69 -6.32 3.33 8.68
CA LEU A 69 -6.95 2.51 7.65
C LEU A 69 -6.25 1.15 7.49
N ALA A 70 -4.91 1.16 7.45
CA ALA A 70 -4.13 -0.07 7.38
C ALA A 70 -4.35 -0.96 8.62
N GLY A 71 -4.35 -0.37 9.82
CA GLY A 71 -4.65 -1.08 11.06
C GLY A 71 -6.03 -1.72 11.04
N ASN A 72 -7.06 -0.98 10.61
CA ASN A 72 -8.41 -1.50 10.49
C ASN A 72 -8.50 -2.67 9.48
N LEU A 73 -7.73 -2.61 8.39
CA LEU A 73 -7.73 -3.65 7.35
C LEU A 73 -7.17 -4.98 7.86
N ILE A 74 -6.14 -4.95 8.68
CA ILE A 74 -5.43 -6.15 9.16
C ILE A 74 -5.72 -6.50 10.63
N GLY A 75 -6.58 -5.74 11.29
CA GLY A 75 -6.92 -5.97 12.71
C GLY A 75 -5.82 -5.56 13.69
N ALA A 76 -4.98 -4.58 13.32
CA ALA A 76 -3.90 -4.05 14.14
C ALA A 76 -4.20 -2.63 14.64
N LYS A 77 -3.47 -2.17 15.67
CA LYS A 77 -3.53 -0.78 16.11
C LYS A 77 -2.71 0.12 15.18
N PRO A 78 -3.07 1.40 15.00
CA PRO A 78 -2.27 2.33 14.19
C PRO A 78 -0.81 2.46 14.63
N SER A 79 -0.54 2.27 15.94
CA SER A 79 0.81 2.29 16.51
C SER A 79 1.66 1.08 16.14
N GLU A 80 1.03 0.01 15.64
CA GLU A 80 1.70 -1.21 15.17
C GLU A 80 1.94 -1.19 13.66
N ILE A 81 1.54 -0.11 12.97
CA ILE A 81 1.71 0.06 11.52
C ILE A 81 2.92 0.95 11.24
N ALA A 82 3.89 0.42 10.52
CA ALA A 82 4.98 1.17 9.92
C ALA A 82 4.75 1.32 8.42
N LEU A 83 4.77 2.57 7.92
CA LEU A 83 4.73 2.85 6.49
C LEU A 83 6.17 2.91 5.98
N LEU A 84 6.52 1.99 5.11
CA LEU A 84 7.87 1.81 4.61
C LEU A 84 7.90 1.97 3.09
N GLY A 85 9.10 2.10 2.54
CA GLY A 85 9.34 2.05 1.10
C GLY A 85 9.27 0.62 0.54
N PRO A 86 10.24 0.19 -0.28
CA PRO A 86 10.22 -1.14 -0.90
C PRO A 86 10.18 -2.27 0.12
N THR A 87 9.58 -3.40 -0.25
CA THR A 87 9.51 -4.61 0.58
C THR A 87 10.87 -5.05 1.09
N SER A 88 11.92 -4.96 0.25
CA SER A 88 13.31 -5.28 0.63
C SER A 88 13.82 -4.43 1.80
N LEU A 89 13.43 -3.16 1.87
CA LEU A 89 13.76 -2.30 3.02
C LEU A 89 13.07 -2.80 4.29
N GLY A 90 11.78 -3.16 4.19
CA GLY A 90 11.02 -3.71 5.31
C GLY A 90 11.64 -5.00 5.85
N LEU A 91 11.98 -5.93 4.96
CA LEU A 91 12.66 -7.18 5.32
C LEU A 91 14.03 -6.92 5.96
N SER A 92 14.80 -5.97 5.43
CA SER A 92 16.11 -5.62 5.98
C SER A 92 15.99 -5.01 7.39
N LEU A 93 15.02 -4.12 7.60
CA LEU A 93 14.77 -3.53 8.92
C LEU A 93 14.32 -4.59 9.93
N PHE A 94 13.45 -5.51 9.52
CA PHE A 94 13.00 -6.62 10.36
C PHE A 94 14.19 -7.52 10.74
N ALA A 95 14.98 -7.96 9.75
CA ALA A 95 16.15 -8.83 9.99
C ALA A 95 17.19 -8.18 10.90
N ASN A 96 17.43 -6.88 10.75
CA ASN A 96 18.35 -6.14 11.61
C ASN A 96 17.80 -5.89 13.02
N GLY A 97 16.48 -5.94 13.21
CA GLY A 97 15.84 -5.79 14.51
C GLY A 97 15.80 -7.05 15.36
N ILE A 98 16.11 -8.23 14.78
CA ILE A 98 16.16 -9.50 15.50
C ILE A 98 17.45 -9.62 16.29
N ASN A 99 17.34 -10.03 17.54
CA ASN A 99 18.49 -10.41 18.36
C ASN A 99 18.94 -11.85 18.00
N TRP A 100 19.81 -11.97 17.03
CA TRP A 100 20.33 -13.25 16.56
C TRP A 100 21.23 -13.91 17.61
N ASN A 101 21.05 -15.22 17.81
CA ASN A 101 21.88 -16.05 18.65
C ASN A 101 22.68 -17.04 17.82
N PRO A 102 23.83 -17.50 18.31
CA PRO A 102 24.55 -18.59 17.65
C PRO A 102 23.66 -19.83 17.50
N GLY A 103 23.49 -20.29 16.27
CA GLY A 103 22.63 -21.43 15.92
C GLY A 103 21.24 -21.05 15.40
N ASP A 104 20.85 -19.77 15.40
CA ASP A 104 19.64 -19.33 14.71
C ASP A 104 19.81 -19.51 13.20
N GLU A 105 18.73 -19.93 12.53
CA GLU A 105 18.71 -20.21 11.10
C GLU A 105 17.62 -19.42 10.40
N VAL A 106 17.88 -19.00 9.16
CA VAL A 106 16.90 -18.40 8.27
C VAL A 106 16.54 -19.40 7.18
N ILE A 107 15.26 -19.77 7.12
CA ILE A 107 14.76 -20.66 6.07
C ILE A 107 14.24 -19.82 4.91
N CYS A 108 14.81 -20.01 3.73
CA CYS A 108 14.39 -19.35 2.50
C CYS A 108 13.88 -20.38 1.49
N TYR A 109 12.84 -20.03 0.74
CA TYR A 109 12.42 -20.82 -0.40
C TYR A 109 13.29 -20.46 -1.63
N HIS A 110 13.76 -21.48 -2.36
CA HIS A 110 14.72 -21.28 -3.46
C HIS A 110 14.19 -20.43 -4.61
N ASP A 111 12.90 -20.54 -4.92
CA ASP A 111 12.22 -19.84 -6.01
C ASP A 111 11.41 -18.63 -5.52
N ASP A 112 11.71 -18.10 -4.33
CA ASP A 112 11.08 -16.90 -3.81
C ASP A 112 11.57 -15.64 -4.55
N TYR A 113 10.76 -14.58 -4.53
CA TYR A 113 10.98 -13.35 -5.28
C TYR A 113 12.19 -12.54 -4.79
#